data_3cf0df5c9dccb5fe2f1f250ea5106f99
#
_entry.id   3cf0df5c9dccb5fe2f1f250ea5106f99
#
_cell.length_a   1.000
_cell.length_b   1.000
_cell.length_c   1.000
_cell.angle_alpha   90.00
_cell.angle_beta   90.00
_cell.angle_gamma   90.00
#
_symmetry.space_group_name_H-M   'P 1'
#
loop_
_entity.id
_entity.type
_entity.pdbx_description
1 polymer ?
#
loop_
_entity_poly.entity_id
_entity_poly.type
_entity_poly.pdbx_seq_one_letter_code
_entity_poly.pdbx_strand_id
1 'polypeptide(L)'
;LFSEALAAYAEEGGRELSAHLEGYDSIVDGLQDYLRGIACRCGDEDAVPSRACMIVKTLLESSNTHPTLAAQANSILAAIEQSVADLLEQARARGELVQSVDCGRLARLLQAQIMGLRSMGERNLDPQAMRDLGDDMAAILDGFRTQH
;
A
#
# COMPACT_ATOMS: atom_id res chain seq x y z
N LEU A 1 -24.89 -5.44 -0.02
CA LEU A 1 -24.47 -4.95 1.29
C LEU A 1 -22.96 -5.04 1.45
N PHE A 2 -22.39 -6.21 1.28
CA PHE A 2 -20.95 -6.42 1.41
C PHE A 2 -20.17 -5.70 0.29
N SER A 3 -20.70 -5.74 -0.92
CA SER A 3 -20.15 -5.07 -2.11
C SER A 3 -20.07 -3.54 -1.91
N GLU A 4 -21.10 -2.94 -1.34
CA GLU A 4 -21.14 -1.50 -1.04
C GLU A 4 -20.14 -1.12 0.04
N ALA A 5 -20.00 -1.96 1.06
CA ALA A 5 -18.99 -1.76 2.12
C ALA A 5 -17.58 -1.81 1.56
N LEU A 6 -17.31 -2.74 0.64
CA LEU A 6 -16.01 -2.89 -0.01
C LEU A 6 -15.64 -1.64 -0.81
N ALA A 7 -16.59 -1.11 -1.59
CA ALA A 7 -16.40 0.11 -2.37
C ALA A 7 -16.12 1.31 -1.45
N ALA A 8 -16.84 1.42 -0.33
CA ALA A 8 -16.65 2.49 0.65
C ALA A 8 -15.25 2.42 1.29
N TYR A 9 -14.78 1.23 1.62
CA TYR A 9 -13.43 1.03 2.16
C TYR A 9 -12.35 1.45 1.15
N ALA A 10 -12.56 1.15 -0.13
CA ALA A 10 -11.63 1.53 -1.19
C ALA A 10 -11.52 3.06 -1.33
N GLU A 11 -12.66 3.76 -1.35
CA GLU A 11 -12.71 5.22 -1.45
C GLU A 11 -12.01 5.90 -0.26
N GLU A 12 -12.26 5.41 0.94
CA GLU A 12 -11.67 5.97 2.15
C GLU A 12 -10.17 5.73 2.21
N GLY A 13 -9.70 4.55 1.81
CA GLY A 13 -8.27 4.26 1.72
C GLY A 13 -7.56 5.18 0.74
N GLY A 14 -8.18 5.49 -0.40
CA GLY A 14 -7.65 6.43 -1.38
C GLY A 14 -7.57 7.86 -0.82
N ARG A 15 -8.60 8.29 -0.08
CA ARG A 15 -8.59 9.61 0.57
C ARG A 15 -7.52 9.72 1.65
N GLU A 16 -7.32 8.67 2.43
CA GLU A 16 -6.28 8.62 3.46
C GLU A 16 -4.89 8.77 2.86
N LEU A 17 -4.60 8.05 1.78
CA LEU A 17 -3.32 8.15 1.09
C LEU A 17 -3.10 9.55 0.51
N SER A 18 -4.09 10.11 -0.18
CA SER A 18 -4.01 11.45 -0.74
C SER A 18 -3.77 12.51 0.33
N ALA A 19 -4.50 12.44 1.45
CA ALA A 19 -4.34 13.35 2.57
C ALA A 19 -2.95 13.23 3.20
N HIS A 20 -2.44 12.01 3.34
CA HIS A 20 -1.10 11.77 3.87
C HIS A 20 -0.02 12.42 2.98
N LEU A 21 -0.15 12.27 1.67
CA LEU A 21 0.82 12.81 0.71
C LEU A 21 0.82 14.34 0.63
N GLU A 22 -0.28 14.99 0.96
CA GLU A 22 -0.37 16.46 0.97
C GLU A 22 0.63 17.11 1.94
N GLY A 23 1.04 16.42 2.98
CA GLY A 23 2.02 16.90 3.95
C GLY A 23 3.48 16.84 3.49
N TYR A 24 3.75 16.37 2.28
CA TYR A 24 5.11 16.13 1.79
C TYR A 24 5.38 16.87 0.49
N ASP A 25 6.56 17.49 0.40
CA ASP A 25 7.04 18.09 -0.86
C ASP A 25 7.49 17.01 -1.85
N SER A 26 8.01 15.90 -1.34
CA SER A 26 8.46 14.76 -2.13
C SER A 26 7.43 13.63 -2.07
N ILE A 27 6.95 13.17 -3.23
CA ILE A 27 6.04 12.01 -3.33
C ILE A 27 6.71 10.76 -2.78
N VAL A 28 8.00 10.55 -3.09
CA VAL A 28 8.75 9.38 -2.62
C VAL A 28 8.88 9.39 -1.11
N ASP A 29 9.22 10.52 -0.50
CA ASP A 29 9.28 10.64 0.97
C ASP A 29 7.93 10.30 1.60
N GLY A 30 6.84 10.81 1.03
CA GLY A 30 5.49 10.53 1.50
C GLY A 30 5.13 9.06 1.41
N LEU A 31 5.49 8.38 0.32
CA LEU A 31 5.25 6.95 0.16
C LEU A 31 6.09 6.12 1.14
N GLN A 32 7.34 6.48 1.36
CA GLN A 32 8.19 5.78 2.33
C GLN A 32 7.63 5.89 3.74
N ASP A 33 7.20 7.07 4.13
CA ASP A 33 6.58 7.30 5.44
C ASP A 33 5.24 6.58 5.57
N TYR A 34 4.49 6.47 4.48
CA TYR A 34 3.24 5.70 4.44
C TYR A 34 3.50 4.21 4.72
N LEU A 35 4.55 3.65 4.11
CA LEU A 35 4.96 2.25 4.36
C LEU A 35 5.36 2.04 5.82
N ARG A 36 6.14 2.95 6.38
CA ARG A 36 6.55 2.88 7.79
C ARG A 36 5.34 2.98 8.72
N GLY A 37 4.37 3.83 8.38
CA GLY A 37 3.13 3.98 9.12
C GLY A 37 2.29 2.70 9.12
N ILE A 38 2.19 2.01 7.99
CA ILE A 38 1.51 0.72 7.90
C ILE A 38 2.19 -0.30 8.80
N ALA A 39 3.51 -0.41 8.73
CA ALA A 39 4.28 -1.35 9.54
C ALA A 39 4.08 -1.09 11.05
N CYS A 40 4.08 0.17 11.45
CA CYS A 40 3.87 0.58 12.84
C CYS A 40 2.47 0.17 13.33
N ARG A 41 1.44 0.41 12.53
CA ARG A 41 0.07 0.03 12.89
C ARG A 41 -0.13 -1.48 12.92
N CYS A 42 0.51 -2.20 12.01
CA CYS A 42 0.44 -3.68 12.00
C CYS A 42 1.11 -4.31 13.22
N GLY A 43 2.07 -3.62 13.84
CA GLY A 43 2.72 -4.07 15.07
C GLY A 43 2.02 -3.64 16.35
N ASP A 44 0.95 -2.86 16.26
CA ASP A 44 0.21 -2.33 17.40
C ASP A 44 -1.07 -3.15 17.61
N GLU A 45 -1.14 -3.89 18.72
CA GLU A 45 -2.29 -4.72 19.07
C GLU A 45 -3.57 -3.91 19.32
N ASP A 46 -3.42 -2.65 19.72
CA ASP A 46 -4.55 -1.75 19.98
C ASP A 46 -5.01 -0.99 18.73
N ALA A 47 -4.29 -1.10 17.63
CA ALA A 47 -4.66 -0.42 16.40
C ALA A 47 -5.92 -1.04 15.76
N VAL A 48 -6.82 -0.19 15.28
CA VAL A 48 -7.97 -0.63 14.49
C VAL A 48 -7.45 -1.20 13.16
N PRO A 49 -7.92 -2.41 12.74
CA PRO A 49 -7.52 -2.97 11.44
C PRO A 49 -7.78 -1.98 10.32
N SER A 50 -6.80 -1.80 9.43
CA SER A 50 -6.97 -0.87 8.33
C SER A 50 -8.01 -1.42 7.35
N ARG A 51 -8.76 -0.52 6.73
CA ARG A 51 -9.82 -0.88 5.77
C ARG A 51 -9.27 -1.58 4.53
N ALA A 52 -8.06 -1.26 4.13
CA ALA A 52 -7.40 -1.94 3.04
C ALA A 52 -7.10 -3.41 3.36
N CYS A 53 -6.88 -3.76 4.65
CA CYS A 53 -6.79 -5.15 5.07
C CYS A 53 -8.08 -5.92 4.79
N MET A 54 -9.23 -5.28 4.91
CA MET A 54 -10.53 -5.91 4.64
C MET A 54 -10.67 -6.32 3.18
N ILE A 55 -10.13 -5.52 2.25
CA ILE A 55 -10.17 -5.81 0.82
C ILE A 55 -9.32 -7.05 0.50
N VAL A 56 -8.11 -7.11 1.04
CA VAL A 56 -7.21 -8.27 0.86
C VAL A 56 -7.81 -9.52 1.48
N LYS A 57 -8.33 -9.42 2.70
CA LYS A 57 -9.03 -10.54 3.37
C LYS A 57 -10.18 -11.05 2.52
N THR A 58 -11.00 -10.15 2.00
CA THR A 58 -12.13 -10.50 1.14
C THR A 58 -11.67 -11.26 -0.09
N LEU A 59 -10.60 -10.81 -0.76
CA LEU A 59 -10.05 -11.51 -1.91
C LEU A 59 -9.65 -12.95 -1.54
N LEU A 60 -8.88 -13.11 -0.46
CA LEU A 60 -8.35 -14.40 -0.05
C LEU A 60 -9.45 -15.37 0.39
N GLU A 61 -10.43 -14.89 1.14
CA GLU A 61 -11.53 -15.71 1.66
C GLU A 61 -12.57 -16.05 0.58
N SER A 62 -12.74 -15.19 -0.43
CA SER A 62 -13.80 -15.32 -1.42
C SER A 62 -13.35 -15.98 -2.72
N SER A 63 -12.06 -16.17 -2.95
CA SER A 63 -11.52 -16.60 -4.25
C SER A 63 -12.08 -17.93 -4.73
N ASN A 64 -12.46 -18.84 -3.84
CA ASN A 64 -13.01 -20.15 -4.18
C ASN A 64 -14.50 -20.32 -3.83
N THR A 65 -15.11 -19.34 -3.15
CA THR A 65 -16.48 -19.46 -2.63
C THR A 65 -17.45 -18.42 -3.21
N HIS A 66 -16.97 -17.22 -3.49
CA HIS A 66 -17.79 -16.11 -3.97
C HIS A 66 -17.10 -15.39 -5.13
N PRO A 67 -17.17 -15.94 -6.36
CA PRO A 67 -16.42 -15.39 -7.51
C PRO A 67 -16.70 -13.92 -7.80
N THR A 68 -17.95 -13.46 -7.65
CA THR A 68 -18.32 -12.06 -7.89
C THR A 68 -17.64 -11.12 -6.89
N LEU A 69 -17.62 -11.51 -5.62
CA LEU A 69 -17.01 -10.73 -4.57
C LEU A 69 -15.48 -10.71 -4.71
N ALA A 70 -14.89 -11.85 -5.06
CA ALA A 70 -13.46 -11.95 -5.33
C ALA A 70 -13.06 -11.07 -6.52
N ALA A 71 -13.87 -11.07 -7.59
CA ALA A 71 -13.63 -10.23 -8.77
C ALA A 71 -13.70 -8.73 -8.41
N GLN A 72 -14.64 -8.33 -7.55
CA GLN A 72 -14.75 -6.96 -7.09
C GLN A 72 -13.52 -6.56 -6.26
N ALA A 73 -13.10 -7.40 -5.32
CA ALA A 73 -11.91 -7.15 -4.50
C ALA A 73 -10.66 -7.01 -5.37
N ASN A 74 -10.51 -7.89 -6.36
CA ASN A 74 -9.40 -7.83 -7.31
C ASN A 74 -9.42 -6.54 -8.13
N SER A 75 -10.59 -6.11 -8.60
CA SER A 75 -10.72 -4.85 -9.35
C SER A 75 -10.32 -3.64 -8.50
N ILE A 76 -10.69 -3.64 -7.23
CA ILE A 76 -10.31 -2.57 -6.30
C ILE A 76 -8.79 -2.56 -6.10
N LEU A 77 -8.18 -3.72 -5.90
CA LEU A 77 -6.73 -3.82 -5.73
C LEU A 77 -5.99 -3.39 -7.00
N ALA A 78 -6.51 -3.74 -8.18
CA ALA A 78 -5.94 -3.29 -9.45
C ALA A 78 -6.03 -1.76 -9.61
N ALA A 79 -7.13 -1.16 -9.18
CA ALA A 79 -7.31 0.29 -9.21
C ALA A 79 -6.35 0.99 -8.24
N ILE A 80 -6.10 0.41 -7.06
CA ILE A 80 -5.12 0.92 -6.10
C ILE A 80 -3.71 0.83 -6.70
N GLU A 81 -3.37 -0.29 -7.30
CA GLU A 81 -2.08 -0.48 -7.99
C GLU A 81 -1.88 0.60 -9.05
N GLN A 82 -2.91 0.87 -9.86
CA GLN A 82 -2.85 1.90 -10.89
C GLN A 82 -2.68 3.30 -10.29
N SER A 83 -3.38 3.61 -9.21
CA SER A 83 -3.25 4.89 -8.51
C SER A 83 -1.82 5.11 -7.99
N VAL A 84 -1.20 4.07 -7.46
CA VAL A 84 0.21 4.14 -7.02
C VAL A 84 1.13 4.32 -8.21
N ALA A 85 0.88 3.61 -9.32
CA ALA A 85 1.66 3.78 -10.54
C ALA A 85 1.59 5.23 -11.05
N ASP A 86 0.41 5.85 -11.01
CA ASP A 86 0.22 7.24 -11.42
C ASP A 86 1.02 8.21 -10.52
N LEU A 87 1.04 7.96 -9.22
CA LEU A 87 1.86 8.74 -8.27
C LEU A 87 3.35 8.60 -8.58
N LEU A 88 3.81 7.40 -8.89
CA LEU A 88 5.20 7.15 -9.24
C LEU A 88 5.57 7.82 -10.57
N GLU A 89 4.64 7.86 -11.54
CA GLU A 89 4.83 8.60 -12.78
C GLU A 89 4.98 10.10 -12.51
N GLN A 90 4.19 10.67 -11.61
CA GLN A 90 4.32 12.05 -11.19
C GLN A 90 5.69 12.31 -10.55
N ALA A 91 6.13 11.42 -9.66
CA ALA A 91 7.43 11.50 -9.01
C ALA A 91 8.56 11.45 -10.05
N ARG A 92 8.46 10.57 -11.04
CA ARG A 92 9.43 10.48 -12.14
C ARG A 92 9.45 11.77 -12.96
N ALA A 93 8.28 12.30 -13.31
CA ALA A 93 8.17 13.53 -14.08
C ALA A 93 8.77 14.74 -13.34
N ARG A 94 8.71 14.73 -12.00
CA ARG A 94 9.30 15.76 -11.15
C ARG A 94 10.80 15.59 -10.92
N GLY A 95 11.38 14.51 -11.44
CA GLY A 95 12.81 14.21 -11.28
C GLY A 95 13.17 13.51 -9.97
N GLU A 96 12.19 13.04 -9.19
CA GLU A 96 12.44 12.31 -7.94
C GLU A 96 12.93 10.89 -8.19
N LEU A 97 12.48 10.27 -9.27
CA LEU A 97 12.84 8.90 -9.65
C LEU A 97 13.63 8.90 -10.95
N VAL A 98 14.51 7.91 -11.11
CA VAL A 98 15.27 7.75 -12.35
C VAL A 98 14.34 7.51 -13.54
N GLN A 99 14.70 8.01 -14.72
CA GLN A 99 13.84 7.92 -15.91
C GLN A 99 13.62 6.48 -16.38
N SER A 100 14.54 5.59 -16.08
CA SER A 100 14.47 4.16 -16.49
C SER A 100 13.53 3.32 -15.65
N VAL A 101 12.97 3.86 -14.54
CA VAL A 101 12.08 3.07 -13.68
C VAL A 101 10.77 2.73 -14.39
N ASP A 102 10.36 1.46 -14.26
CA ASP A 102 9.04 1.02 -14.70
C ASP A 102 8.06 1.22 -13.54
N CYS A 103 7.28 2.30 -13.61
CA CYS A 103 6.37 2.70 -12.53
C CYS A 103 5.25 1.68 -12.27
N GLY A 104 4.78 1.01 -13.31
CA GLY A 104 3.77 -0.04 -13.17
C GLY A 104 4.30 -1.25 -12.39
N ARG A 105 5.52 -1.68 -12.70
CA ARG A 105 6.17 -2.78 -11.99
C ARG A 105 6.49 -2.39 -10.54
N LEU A 106 6.97 -1.18 -10.33
CA LEU A 106 7.28 -0.69 -8.99
C LEU A 106 6.01 -0.58 -8.13
N ALA A 107 4.91 -0.10 -8.71
CA ALA A 107 3.62 -0.04 -8.01
C ALA A 107 3.14 -1.42 -7.56
N ARG A 108 3.28 -2.42 -8.42
CA ARG A 108 2.93 -3.81 -8.08
C ARG A 108 3.80 -4.35 -6.96
N LEU A 109 5.09 -4.06 -7.00
CA LEU A 109 6.01 -4.44 -5.93
C LEU A 109 5.62 -3.81 -4.59
N LEU A 110 5.32 -2.51 -4.59
CA LEU A 110 4.88 -1.81 -3.39
C LEU A 110 3.57 -2.38 -2.84
N GLN A 111 2.61 -2.69 -3.71
CA GLN A 111 1.37 -3.33 -3.29
C GLN A 111 1.63 -4.70 -2.65
N ALA A 112 2.48 -5.51 -3.26
CA ALA A 112 2.85 -6.82 -2.71
C ALA A 112 3.53 -6.68 -1.33
N GLN A 113 4.37 -5.68 -1.15
CA GLN A 113 5.01 -5.40 0.14
C GLN A 113 4.00 -4.98 1.19
N ILE A 114 3.04 -4.13 0.85
CA ILE A 114 1.98 -3.70 1.77
C ILE A 114 1.13 -4.90 2.18
N MET A 115 0.74 -5.74 1.23
CA MET A 115 0.00 -6.97 1.51
C MET A 115 0.81 -7.89 2.42
N GLY A 116 2.11 -8.00 2.17
CA GLY A 116 3.04 -8.77 3.01
C GLY A 116 3.15 -8.21 4.42
N LEU A 117 3.27 -6.90 4.59
CA LEU A 117 3.30 -6.25 5.91
C LEU A 117 2.06 -6.59 6.73
N ARG A 118 0.89 -6.53 6.11
CA ARG A 118 -0.38 -6.82 6.78
C ARG A 118 -0.45 -8.29 7.21
N SER A 119 0.01 -9.21 6.35
CA SER A 119 0.08 -10.64 6.68
C SER A 119 1.08 -10.91 7.79
N MET A 120 2.23 -10.24 7.78
CA MET A 120 3.24 -10.36 8.83
C MET A 120 2.71 -9.86 10.19
N GLY A 121 1.88 -8.81 10.17
CA GLY A 121 1.25 -8.29 11.38
C GLY A 121 0.34 -9.31 12.07
N GLU A 122 -0.27 -10.22 11.32
CA GLU A 122 -1.12 -11.28 11.88
C GLU A 122 -0.32 -12.36 12.62
N ARG A 123 1.00 -12.37 12.48
CA ARG A 123 1.88 -13.34 13.16
C ARG A 123 2.25 -12.95 14.60
N ASN A 124 1.75 -11.84 15.11
CA ASN A 124 2.11 -11.31 16.43
C ASN A 124 3.63 -11.12 16.61
N LEU A 125 4.27 -10.58 15.59
CA LEU A 125 5.68 -10.23 15.69
C LEU A 125 5.90 -9.08 16.67
N ASP A 126 7.10 -9.05 17.27
CA ASP A 126 7.52 -7.93 18.09
C ASP A 126 7.33 -6.61 17.30
N PRO A 127 6.73 -5.56 17.92
CA PRO A 127 6.56 -4.26 17.27
C PRO A 127 7.84 -3.69 16.66
N GLN A 128 9.00 -3.91 17.29
CA GLN A 128 10.27 -3.47 16.73
C GLN A 128 10.59 -4.20 15.43
N ALA A 129 10.34 -5.51 15.37
CA ALA A 129 10.54 -6.29 14.14
C ALA A 129 9.66 -5.76 13.00
N MET A 130 8.42 -5.37 13.29
CA MET A 130 7.53 -4.77 12.29
C MET A 130 8.04 -3.41 11.82
N ARG A 131 8.55 -2.56 12.73
CA ARG A 131 9.15 -1.28 12.36
C ARG A 131 10.38 -1.45 11.47
N ASP A 132 11.23 -2.40 11.82
CA ASP A 132 12.43 -2.72 11.03
C ASP A 132 12.04 -3.16 9.62
N LEU A 133 11.02 -4.01 9.49
CA LEU A 133 10.50 -4.47 8.20
C LEU A 133 9.96 -3.29 7.38
N GLY A 134 9.23 -2.37 8.00
CA GLY A 134 8.74 -1.16 7.32
C GLY A 134 9.89 -0.27 6.83
N ASP A 135 10.93 -0.10 7.62
CA ASP A 135 12.12 0.66 7.23
C ASP A 135 12.84 -0.01 6.05
N ASP A 136 13.00 -1.32 6.09
CA ASP A 136 13.65 -2.08 5.01
C ASP A 136 12.86 -1.98 3.71
N MET A 137 11.55 -2.07 3.78
CA MET A 137 10.69 -1.91 2.60
C MET A 137 10.73 -0.49 2.05
N ALA A 138 10.70 0.52 2.92
CA ALA A 138 10.82 1.91 2.51
C ALA A 138 12.16 2.17 1.81
N ALA A 139 13.23 1.55 2.30
CA ALA A 139 14.59 1.70 1.73
C ALA A 139 14.69 1.19 0.29
N ILE A 140 13.82 0.28 -0.13
CA ILE A 140 13.82 -0.21 -1.52
C ILE A 140 13.56 0.93 -2.52
N LEU A 141 12.71 1.89 -2.16
CA LEU A 141 12.45 3.06 -3.00
C LEU A 141 13.68 3.93 -3.21
N ASP A 142 14.62 3.96 -2.26
CA ASP A 142 15.86 4.73 -2.40
C ASP A 142 16.70 4.26 -3.58
N GLY A 143 16.63 2.97 -3.93
CA GLY A 143 17.32 2.41 -5.08
C GLY A 143 16.84 2.95 -6.43
N PHE A 144 15.67 3.56 -6.48
CA PHE A 144 15.07 4.14 -7.68
C PHE A 144 15.09 5.68 -7.67
N ARG A 145 15.58 6.29 -6.59
CA ARG A 145 15.66 7.75 -6.50
C ARG A 145 16.77 8.29 -7.38
N THR A 146 16.53 9.48 -7.92
CA THR A 146 17.57 10.22 -8.64
C THR A 146 18.68 10.60 -7.65
N GLN A 147 19.92 10.36 -8.02
CA GLN A 147 21.07 10.77 -7.22
C GLN A 147 21.50 12.17 -7.64
N HIS A 148 21.71 13.04 -6.67
CA HIS A 148 22.21 14.39 -6.87
C HIS A 148 23.63 14.55 -6.34
#